data_d17a42ca469e875b8d1a14616ea116a8
#
_entry.id   d17a42ca469e875b8d1a14616ea116a8
#
_cell.length_a   1.000
_cell.length_b   1.000
_cell.length_c   1.000
_cell.angle_alpha   90.00
_cell.angle_beta   90.00
_cell.angle_gamma   90.00
#
_symmetry.space_group_name_H-M   'P 1'
#
loop_
_entity.id
_entity.type
_entity.pdbx_description
1 polymer ?
#
loop_
_entity_poly.entity_id
_entity_poly.type
_entity_poly.pdbx_seq_one_letter_code
_entity_poly.pdbx_strand_id
1 'polypeptide(L)'
;MKLGLQITGMKKFFFENSLRDLKISASADVEKLAFDDLNKYWPRYIAEDAWLWVKDSIYGGEIRDASFRFDFDYDAGAKGLRFSNLDGRGTIVDSNLNYLKGMPDIRNMYGTAYFNSDSIKIDVDKGVSDGVILTGGSVLLYDLDKYDNFADINLETTSSIADALKLIDNPPLGYTSEMGMDADAIHGEAETSLGLKFELKNDLEPEEVRVNVKSVLTDVSIPGIVKGKDVRAETLNLVVDNNGMSVIGDAQLDGIPLHLVWDENFLSK
;
A
#
# COMPACT_ATOMS: atom_id res chain seq x y z
N MET A 1 -25.95 -7.05 9.65
CA MET A 1 -26.08 -6.20 8.44
C MET A 1 -27.39 -5.45 8.50
N LYS A 2 -27.36 -4.14 8.28
CA LYS A 2 -28.55 -3.30 8.11
C LYS A 2 -28.54 -2.71 6.72
N LEU A 3 -29.70 -2.65 6.08
CA LEU A 3 -29.85 -2.06 4.74
C LEU A 3 -30.81 -0.87 4.82
N GLY A 4 -30.47 0.19 4.11
CA GLY A 4 -31.30 1.37 3.96
C GLY A 4 -31.53 1.68 2.49
N LEU A 5 -32.71 2.21 2.18
CA LEU A 5 -33.07 2.69 0.83
C LEU A 5 -33.77 4.03 0.96
N GLN A 6 -33.27 5.02 0.25
CA GLN A 6 -33.88 6.35 0.16
C GLN A 6 -34.14 6.67 -1.30
N ILE A 7 -35.38 7.09 -1.61
CA ILE A 7 -35.79 7.49 -2.95
C ILE A 7 -36.24 8.95 -2.88
N THR A 8 -35.70 9.79 -3.76
CA THR A 8 -36.06 11.21 -3.89
C THR A 8 -36.44 11.56 -5.33
N GLY A 9 -37.03 12.73 -5.56
CA GLY A 9 -37.42 13.16 -6.91
C GLY A 9 -38.73 12.60 -7.42
N MET A 10 -39.47 11.83 -6.60
CA MET A 10 -40.75 11.20 -7.01
C MET A 10 -41.86 12.18 -7.36
N LYS A 11 -41.82 13.45 -6.94
CA LYS A 11 -42.85 14.44 -7.23
C LYS A 11 -43.09 14.60 -8.73
N LYS A 12 -42.04 14.74 -9.53
CA LYS A 12 -42.16 14.86 -10.99
C LYS A 12 -42.69 13.60 -11.65
N PHE A 13 -42.38 12.42 -11.11
CA PHE A 13 -42.99 11.19 -11.60
C PHE A 13 -44.50 11.19 -11.47
N PHE A 14 -45.04 11.59 -10.32
CA PHE A 14 -46.46 11.57 -10.06
C PHE A 14 -47.22 12.69 -10.80
N PHE A 15 -46.64 13.88 -10.97
CA PHE A 15 -47.32 15.02 -11.55
C PHE A 15 -47.02 15.27 -13.03
N GLU A 16 -45.84 14.88 -13.49
CA GLU A 16 -45.36 15.17 -14.85
C GLU A 16 -45.01 13.91 -15.64
N ASN A 17 -45.20 12.72 -15.08
CA ASN A 17 -44.76 11.43 -15.61
C ASN A 17 -43.27 11.42 -16.04
N SER A 18 -42.43 12.10 -15.25
CA SER A 18 -41.01 12.28 -15.53
C SER A 18 -40.15 11.70 -14.41
N LEU A 19 -39.18 10.85 -14.78
CA LEU A 19 -38.18 10.27 -13.86
C LEU A 19 -36.88 11.07 -13.80
N ARG A 20 -36.77 12.20 -14.48
CA ARG A 20 -35.52 12.95 -14.66
C ARG A 20 -34.83 13.36 -13.35
N ASP A 21 -35.58 13.56 -12.27
CA ASP A 21 -35.07 13.99 -10.98
C ASP A 21 -35.03 12.81 -9.97
N LEU A 22 -35.30 11.59 -10.44
CA LEU A 22 -35.27 10.41 -9.58
C LEU A 22 -33.83 10.12 -9.14
N LYS A 23 -33.64 10.07 -7.84
CA LYS A 23 -32.39 9.65 -7.20
C LYS A 23 -32.68 8.54 -6.21
N ILE A 24 -31.84 7.53 -6.19
CA ILE A 24 -31.92 6.41 -5.27
C ILE A 24 -30.59 6.33 -4.53
N SER A 25 -30.65 6.33 -3.20
CA SER A 25 -29.51 6.08 -2.34
C SER A 25 -29.74 4.78 -1.59
N ALA A 26 -28.87 3.81 -1.79
CA ALA A 26 -28.83 2.58 -1.01
C ALA A 26 -27.70 2.65 0.01
N SER A 27 -27.94 2.20 1.23
CA SER A 27 -26.92 2.10 2.27
C SER A 27 -26.85 0.70 2.86
N ALA A 28 -25.65 0.29 3.28
CA ALA A 28 -25.42 -0.96 3.95
C ALA A 28 -24.47 -0.75 5.13
N ASP A 29 -24.92 -1.13 6.34
CA ASP A 29 -24.06 -1.18 7.50
C ASP A 29 -23.77 -2.66 7.80
N VAL A 30 -22.48 -2.98 7.90
CA VAL A 30 -21.96 -4.33 8.10
C VAL A 30 -21.11 -4.33 9.36
N GLU A 31 -21.59 -5.02 10.39
CA GLU A 31 -20.87 -5.11 11.67
C GLU A 31 -19.56 -5.87 11.53
N LYS A 32 -19.59 -6.96 10.75
CA LYS A 32 -18.45 -7.84 10.54
C LYS A 32 -18.59 -8.61 9.23
N LEU A 33 -17.52 -8.66 8.45
CA LEU A 33 -17.42 -9.43 7.19
C LEU A 33 -15.99 -9.95 7.02
N ALA A 34 -15.82 -11.27 6.92
CA ALA A 34 -14.53 -11.86 6.57
C ALA A 34 -14.12 -11.48 5.14
N PHE A 35 -12.84 -11.18 4.92
CA PHE A 35 -12.33 -10.89 3.57
C PHE A 35 -12.58 -12.03 2.59
N ASP A 36 -12.44 -13.29 3.04
CA ASP A 36 -12.67 -14.48 2.23
C ASP A 36 -14.14 -14.61 1.75
N ASP A 37 -15.07 -13.93 2.43
CA ASP A 37 -16.49 -13.88 2.05
C ASP A 37 -16.85 -12.65 1.21
N LEU A 38 -15.95 -11.70 1.04
CA LEU A 38 -16.21 -10.41 0.37
C LEU A 38 -16.75 -10.60 -1.06
N ASN A 39 -16.25 -11.61 -1.79
CA ASN A 39 -16.71 -11.91 -3.15
C ASN A 39 -18.20 -12.28 -3.24
N LYS A 40 -18.87 -12.68 -2.15
CA LYS A 40 -20.31 -12.99 -2.13
C LYS A 40 -21.17 -11.73 -2.13
N TYR A 41 -20.60 -10.61 -1.70
CA TYR A 41 -21.34 -9.36 -1.43
C TYR A 41 -20.89 -8.19 -2.31
N TRP A 42 -19.73 -8.29 -2.98
CA TRP A 42 -19.23 -7.23 -3.85
C TRP A 42 -20.11 -7.08 -5.11
N PRO A 43 -20.58 -5.87 -5.44
CA PRO A 43 -21.34 -5.64 -6.65
C PRO A 43 -20.45 -5.79 -7.90
N ARG A 44 -20.65 -6.85 -8.68
CA ARG A 44 -19.77 -7.26 -9.81
C ARG A 44 -19.58 -6.23 -10.92
N TYR A 45 -20.36 -5.16 -10.92
CA TYR A 45 -20.32 -4.13 -11.96
C TYR A 45 -19.73 -2.80 -11.47
N ILE A 46 -19.16 -2.79 -10.26
CA ILE A 46 -18.57 -1.60 -9.63
C ILE A 46 -17.11 -1.90 -9.35
N ALA A 47 -16.20 -1.09 -9.93
CA ALA A 47 -14.76 -1.15 -9.72
C ALA A 47 -14.19 -2.58 -9.85
N GLU A 48 -14.38 -3.22 -11.02
CA GLU A 48 -14.00 -4.62 -11.26
C GLU A 48 -12.51 -4.86 -11.01
N ASP A 49 -11.64 -3.96 -11.45
CA ASP A 49 -10.19 -4.08 -11.26
C ASP A 49 -9.79 -3.98 -9.78
N ALA A 50 -10.40 -3.04 -9.04
CA ALA A 50 -10.20 -2.93 -7.60
C ALA A 50 -10.71 -4.18 -6.85
N TRP A 51 -11.84 -4.75 -7.28
CA TRP A 51 -12.36 -6.00 -6.73
C TRP A 51 -11.42 -7.18 -6.98
N LEU A 52 -10.89 -7.31 -8.20
CA LEU A 52 -9.93 -8.37 -8.55
C LEU A 52 -8.69 -8.25 -7.70
N TRP A 53 -8.15 -7.03 -7.57
CA TRP A 53 -6.97 -6.80 -6.74
C TRP A 53 -7.23 -7.14 -5.27
N VAL A 54 -8.32 -6.65 -4.68
CA VAL A 54 -8.68 -6.95 -3.27
C VAL A 54 -8.84 -8.44 -3.06
N LYS A 55 -9.56 -9.12 -3.96
CA LYS A 55 -9.81 -10.56 -3.89
C LYS A 55 -8.54 -11.40 -3.98
N ASP A 56 -7.61 -11.01 -4.85
CA ASP A 56 -6.41 -11.79 -5.12
C ASP A 56 -5.26 -11.43 -4.17
N SER A 57 -5.31 -10.23 -3.56
CA SER A 57 -4.25 -9.71 -2.70
C SER A 57 -4.56 -9.78 -1.20
N ILE A 58 -5.82 -9.61 -0.77
CA ILE A 58 -6.18 -9.57 0.66
C ILE A 58 -6.89 -10.85 1.06
N TYR A 59 -6.42 -11.50 2.13
CA TYR A 59 -6.98 -12.75 2.63
C TYR A 59 -6.88 -12.85 4.16
N GLY A 60 -7.70 -13.71 4.74
CA GLY A 60 -7.84 -13.81 6.20
C GLY A 60 -8.35 -12.52 6.83
N GLY A 61 -8.53 -12.53 8.13
CA GLY A 61 -9.05 -11.36 8.85
C GLY A 61 -10.46 -10.95 8.44
N GLU A 62 -10.80 -9.71 8.75
CA GLU A 62 -12.16 -9.21 8.55
C GLU A 62 -12.23 -7.69 8.42
N ILE A 63 -13.30 -7.21 7.80
CA ILE A 63 -13.74 -5.81 7.89
C ILE A 63 -14.77 -5.72 9.00
N ARG A 64 -14.61 -4.73 9.88
CA ARG A 64 -15.56 -4.38 10.94
C ARG A 64 -16.13 -3.00 10.77
N ASP A 65 -17.34 -2.81 11.33
CA ASP A 65 -18.02 -1.51 11.41
C ASP A 65 -18.05 -0.79 10.06
N ALA A 66 -18.26 -1.56 8.97
CA ALA A 66 -18.27 -1.04 7.64
C ALA A 66 -19.63 -0.38 7.33
N SER A 67 -19.56 0.78 6.68
CA SER A 67 -20.73 1.49 6.15
C SER A 67 -20.47 1.83 4.69
N PHE A 68 -21.47 1.59 3.85
CA PHE A 68 -21.42 1.88 2.42
C PHE A 68 -22.68 2.64 2.02
N ARG A 69 -22.53 3.59 1.12
CA ARG A 69 -23.59 4.32 0.46
C ARG A 69 -23.35 4.30 -1.04
N PHE A 70 -24.37 3.92 -1.78
CA PHE A 70 -24.41 3.86 -3.22
C PHE A 70 -25.49 4.82 -3.71
N ASP A 71 -25.14 5.77 -4.56
CA ASP A 71 -26.08 6.72 -5.14
C ASP A 71 -26.29 6.40 -6.64
N PHE A 72 -27.55 6.50 -7.08
CA PHE A 72 -27.95 6.27 -8.45
C PHE A 72 -28.83 7.43 -8.90
N ASP A 73 -28.57 7.95 -10.09
CA ASP A 73 -29.36 8.94 -10.78
C ASP A 73 -30.12 8.31 -11.96
N TYR A 74 -31.32 8.79 -12.28
CA TYR A 74 -32.00 8.34 -13.48
C TYR A 74 -31.39 8.98 -14.71
N ASP A 75 -30.95 8.16 -15.65
CA ASP A 75 -30.46 8.56 -16.96
C ASP A 75 -31.59 8.46 -17.98
N ALA A 76 -32.06 9.62 -18.45
CA ALA A 76 -33.16 9.69 -19.42
C ALA A 76 -32.75 9.18 -20.82
N GLY A 77 -31.48 9.22 -21.18
CA GLY A 77 -30.93 8.70 -22.43
C GLY A 77 -30.91 7.17 -22.45
N ALA A 78 -30.37 6.58 -21.38
CA ALA A 78 -30.34 5.13 -21.19
C ALA A 78 -31.67 4.55 -20.70
N LYS A 79 -32.63 5.39 -20.30
CA LYS A 79 -33.92 5.00 -19.69
C LYS A 79 -33.78 4.06 -18.49
N GLY A 80 -32.78 4.33 -17.64
CA GLY A 80 -32.42 3.48 -16.50
C GLY A 80 -31.75 4.24 -15.37
N LEU A 81 -31.40 3.52 -14.32
CA LEU A 81 -30.58 4.04 -13.24
C LEU A 81 -29.11 3.95 -13.66
N ARG A 82 -28.39 5.05 -13.45
CA ARG A 82 -26.94 5.12 -13.60
C ARG A 82 -26.31 5.26 -12.21
N PHE A 83 -25.33 4.44 -11.92
CA PHE A 83 -24.48 4.61 -10.74
C PHE A 83 -23.80 5.99 -10.80
N SER A 84 -23.86 6.74 -9.70
CA SER A 84 -23.36 8.11 -9.65
C SER A 84 -22.33 8.33 -8.54
N ASN A 85 -22.42 7.59 -7.43
CA ASN A 85 -21.46 7.75 -6.34
C ASN A 85 -21.40 6.50 -5.47
N LEU A 86 -20.17 6.22 -4.96
CA LEU A 86 -19.88 5.31 -3.85
C LEU A 86 -19.18 6.11 -2.76
N ASP A 87 -19.64 5.95 -1.55
CA ASP A 87 -18.95 6.37 -0.34
C ASP A 87 -18.98 5.21 0.64
N GLY A 88 -17.84 4.85 1.20
CA GLY A 88 -17.75 3.72 2.12
C GLY A 88 -16.55 3.82 3.04
N ARG A 89 -16.67 3.16 4.18
CA ARG A 89 -15.62 3.06 5.17
C ARG A 89 -15.72 1.73 5.90
N GLY A 90 -14.57 1.16 6.30
CA GLY A 90 -14.53 -0.04 7.15
C GLY A 90 -13.20 -0.19 7.85
N THR A 91 -13.19 -0.81 9.03
CA THR A 91 -11.98 -1.09 9.79
C THR A 91 -11.45 -2.47 9.40
N ILE A 92 -10.21 -2.53 8.98
CA ILE A 92 -9.46 -3.76 8.66
C ILE A 92 -8.90 -4.33 9.96
N VAL A 93 -9.15 -5.62 10.20
CA VAL A 93 -8.72 -6.30 11.42
C VAL A 93 -8.07 -7.63 11.08
N ASP A 94 -6.77 -7.75 11.43
CA ASP A 94 -6.00 -9.00 11.39
C ASP A 94 -5.95 -9.66 10.00
N SER A 95 -5.83 -8.84 8.95
CA SER A 95 -5.78 -9.32 7.55
C SER A 95 -4.35 -9.52 7.08
N ASN A 96 -4.20 -10.29 6.01
CA ASN A 96 -2.93 -10.48 5.32
C ASN A 96 -3.03 -9.88 3.91
N LEU A 97 -1.90 -9.34 3.42
CA LEU A 97 -1.81 -8.72 2.12
C LEU A 97 -0.63 -9.30 1.32
N ASN A 98 -0.91 -9.93 0.20
CA ASN A 98 0.06 -10.22 -0.83
C ASN A 98 0.14 -9.03 -1.79
N TYR A 99 1.12 -8.16 -1.60
CA TYR A 99 1.24 -6.91 -2.36
C TYR A 99 2.07 -7.07 -3.65
N LEU A 100 2.97 -8.05 -3.67
CA LEU A 100 3.83 -8.33 -4.82
C LEU A 100 4.23 -9.81 -4.82
N LYS A 101 4.00 -10.50 -5.93
CA LYS A 101 4.33 -11.92 -6.07
C LYS A 101 5.83 -12.16 -5.88
N GLY A 102 6.17 -13.06 -4.99
CA GLY A 102 7.55 -13.41 -4.63
C GLY A 102 8.05 -12.70 -3.38
N MET A 103 7.43 -11.58 -2.98
CA MET A 103 7.71 -10.92 -1.71
C MET A 103 6.95 -11.59 -0.55
N PRO A 104 7.49 -11.57 0.68
CA PRO A 104 6.76 -11.98 1.86
C PRO A 104 5.49 -11.15 2.08
N ASP A 105 4.39 -11.82 2.45
CA ASP A 105 3.12 -11.15 2.72
C ASP A 105 3.23 -10.21 3.94
N ILE A 106 2.49 -9.11 3.89
CA ILE A 106 2.21 -8.35 5.11
C ILE A 106 1.16 -9.13 5.90
N ARG A 107 1.45 -9.45 7.15
CA ARG A 107 0.57 -10.20 8.07
C ARG A 107 0.11 -9.33 9.23
N ASN A 108 -1.00 -9.76 9.85
CA ASN A 108 -1.59 -9.08 11.00
C ASN A 108 -1.79 -7.58 10.73
N MET A 109 -2.28 -7.25 9.54
CA MET A 109 -2.54 -5.87 9.11
C MET A 109 -3.81 -5.35 9.78
N TYR A 110 -3.70 -4.14 10.32
CA TYR A 110 -4.80 -3.35 10.88
C TYR A 110 -4.82 -1.99 10.21
N GLY A 111 -6.01 -1.43 10.03
CA GLY A 111 -6.14 -0.12 9.40
C GLY A 111 -7.59 0.26 9.16
N THR A 112 -7.78 1.36 8.45
CA THR A 112 -9.10 1.82 8.03
C THR A 112 -9.11 2.02 6.52
N ALA A 113 -10.07 1.38 5.84
CA ALA A 113 -10.29 1.57 4.42
C ALA A 113 -11.42 2.58 4.18
N TYR A 114 -11.22 3.44 3.19
CA TYR A 114 -12.19 4.41 2.67
C TYR A 114 -12.37 4.14 1.18
N PHE A 115 -13.61 4.09 0.75
CA PHE A 115 -13.99 3.75 -0.62
C PHE A 115 -14.76 4.92 -1.23
N ASN A 116 -14.30 5.41 -2.37
CA ASN A 116 -15.02 6.38 -3.19
C ASN A 116 -15.23 5.80 -4.59
N SER A 117 -15.98 6.51 -5.42
CA SER A 117 -16.28 6.07 -6.79
C SER A 117 -15.03 5.90 -7.67
N ASP A 118 -13.96 6.61 -7.35
CA ASP A 118 -12.72 6.72 -8.12
C ASP A 118 -11.47 6.33 -7.35
N SER A 119 -11.61 6.01 -6.06
CA SER A 119 -10.45 5.73 -5.21
C SER A 119 -10.74 4.80 -4.03
N ILE A 120 -9.70 4.10 -3.60
CA ILE A 120 -9.64 3.36 -2.34
C ILE A 120 -8.44 3.87 -1.58
N LYS A 121 -8.67 4.39 -0.38
CA LYS A 121 -7.60 4.77 0.54
C LYS A 121 -7.59 3.82 1.74
N ILE A 122 -6.43 3.31 2.10
CA ILE A 122 -6.22 2.52 3.31
C ILE A 122 -5.24 3.29 4.19
N ASP A 123 -5.67 3.73 5.36
CA ASP A 123 -4.78 4.18 6.42
C ASP A 123 -4.33 2.94 7.19
N VAL A 124 -3.03 2.65 7.14
CA VAL A 124 -2.42 1.48 7.77
C VAL A 124 -1.98 1.86 9.18
N ASP A 125 -2.45 1.11 10.18
CA ASP A 125 -2.06 1.32 11.57
C ASP A 125 -0.84 0.47 11.94
N LYS A 126 -0.82 -0.78 11.49
CA LYS A 126 0.27 -1.75 11.73
C LYS A 126 0.19 -2.97 10.82
N GLY A 127 1.30 -3.68 10.73
CA GLY A 127 1.45 -4.96 10.05
C GLY A 127 2.88 -5.49 10.22
N VAL A 128 3.17 -6.69 9.76
CA VAL A 128 4.53 -7.28 9.80
C VAL A 128 4.79 -8.03 8.50
N SER A 129 5.97 -7.80 7.91
CA SER A 129 6.46 -8.56 6.76
C SER A 129 7.90 -9.01 7.01
N ASP A 130 8.11 -10.29 7.26
CA ASP A 130 9.41 -10.96 7.44
C ASP A 130 10.40 -10.19 8.38
N GLY A 131 9.94 -9.84 9.57
CA GLY A 131 10.74 -9.09 10.56
C GLY A 131 10.64 -7.56 10.44
N VAL A 132 10.17 -7.04 9.31
CA VAL A 132 9.89 -5.61 9.14
C VAL A 132 8.51 -5.27 9.68
N ILE A 133 8.45 -4.37 10.67
CA ILE A 133 7.22 -3.94 11.34
C ILE A 133 6.73 -2.65 10.70
N LEU A 134 5.52 -2.66 10.17
CA LEU A 134 4.81 -1.45 9.74
C LEU A 134 4.27 -0.74 10.97
N THR A 135 4.61 0.52 11.14
CA THR A 135 4.19 1.36 12.28
C THR A 135 3.13 2.38 11.88
N GLY A 136 2.85 2.51 10.60
CA GLY A 136 1.83 3.39 10.05
C GLY A 136 1.97 3.60 8.56
N GLY A 137 1.10 4.45 8.02
CA GLY A 137 1.19 4.88 6.63
C GLY A 137 -0.13 4.88 5.89
N SER A 138 -0.08 4.95 4.57
CA SER A 138 -1.26 4.93 3.72
C SER A 138 -1.01 4.27 2.38
N VAL A 139 -2.05 3.64 1.84
CA VAL A 139 -2.12 3.14 0.47
C VAL A 139 -3.29 3.85 -0.20
N LEU A 140 -3.04 4.52 -1.31
CA LEU A 140 -4.07 5.17 -2.12
C LEU A 140 -4.06 4.55 -3.52
N LEU A 141 -5.16 3.89 -3.87
CA LEU A 141 -5.47 3.49 -5.23
C LEU A 141 -6.41 4.54 -5.82
N TYR A 142 -6.08 5.14 -6.95
CA TYR A 142 -6.86 6.25 -7.51
C TYR A 142 -6.99 6.18 -9.02
N ASP A 143 -7.89 7.03 -9.55
CA ASP A 143 -8.30 7.01 -10.95
C ASP A 143 -8.98 5.69 -11.35
N LEU A 144 -9.65 5.00 -10.40
CA LEU A 144 -10.30 3.70 -10.60
C LEU A 144 -11.52 3.74 -11.55
N ASP A 145 -11.97 4.94 -11.91
CA ASP A 145 -13.01 5.20 -12.91
C ASP A 145 -12.44 5.48 -14.32
N LYS A 146 -11.10 5.44 -14.47
CA LYS A 146 -10.36 5.72 -15.70
C LYS A 146 -9.74 4.45 -16.27
N TYR A 147 -9.16 4.56 -17.45
CA TYR A 147 -8.44 3.46 -18.09
C TYR A 147 -7.11 3.17 -17.38
N ASP A 148 -6.37 4.21 -17.00
CA ASP A 148 -5.11 4.09 -16.28
C ASP A 148 -5.35 4.32 -14.79
N ASN A 149 -5.05 3.32 -13.97
CA ASN A 149 -5.22 3.33 -12.53
C ASN A 149 -3.84 3.38 -11.85
N PHE A 150 -3.75 4.00 -10.68
CA PHE A 150 -2.47 4.23 -10.02
C PHE A 150 -2.51 3.83 -8.55
N ALA A 151 -1.34 3.47 -8.02
CA ALA A 151 -1.08 3.32 -6.60
C ALA A 151 -0.10 4.38 -6.10
N ASP A 152 -0.37 4.95 -4.93
CA ASP A 152 0.54 5.80 -4.16
C ASP A 152 0.60 5.24 -2.74
N ILE A 153 1.76 4.69 -2.37
CA ILE A 153 1.98 3.95 -1.13
C ILE A 153 3.02 4.71 -0.31
N ASN A 154 2.67 5.06 0.92
CA ASN A 154 3.57 5.70 1.86
C ASN A 154 3.50 4.94 3.19
N LEU A 155 4.60 4.30 3.59
CA LEU A 155 4.66 3.46 4.79
C LEU A 155 5.80 3.90 5.69
N GLU A 156 5.55 3.80 7.00
CA GLU A 156 6.55 3.94 8.05
C GLU A 156 6.84 2.55 8.62
N THR A 157 8.11 2.20 8.75
CA THR A 157 8.52 0.88 9.22
C THR A 157 9.68 0.96 10.21
N THR A 158 9.77 -0.06 11.06
CA THR A 158 10.93 -0.31 11.92
C THR A 158 11.37 -1.76 11.76
N SER A 159 12.67 -2.01 11.76
CA SER A 159 13.24 -3.36 11.66
C SER A 159 14.70 -3.38 12.12
N SER A 160 15.25 -4.58 12.29
CA SER A 160 16.70 -4.69 12.18
C SER A 160 17.16 -4.39 10.75
N ILE A 161 18.39 -3.90 10.56
CA ILE A 161 18.98 -3.70 9.23
C ILE A 161 19.02 -5.04 8.47
N ALA A 162 19.33 -6.12 9.18
CA ALA A 162 19.36 -7.47 8.62
C ALA A 162 18.01 -7.91 8.03
N ASP A 163 16.91 -7.67 8.75
CA ASP A 163 15.57 -8.04 8.27
C ASP A 163 15.13 -7.17 7.07
N ALA A 164 15.47 -5.87 7.10
CA ALA A 164 15.22 -5.00 5.94
C ALA A 164 15.98 -5.49 4.69
N LEU A 165 17.26 -5.86 4.84
CA LEU A 165 18.08 -6.40 3.75
C LEU A 165 17.55 -7.75 3.24
N LYS A 166 17.12 -8.65 4.13
CA LYS A 166 16.47 -9.91 3.74
C LYS A 166 15.17 -9.69 2.99
N LEU A 167 14.37 -8.74 3.43
CA LEU A 167 13.11 -8.40 2.76
C LEU A 167 13.35 -7.98 1.31
N ILE A 168 14.30 -7.05 1.07
CA ILE A 168 14.60 -6.56 -0.29
C ILE A 168 15.45 -7.54 -1.12
N ASP A 169 15.89 -8.64 -0.54
CA ASP A 169 16.58 -9.74 -1.26
C ASP A 169 15.60 -10.77 -1.85
N ASN A 170 14.31 -10.69 -1.50
CA ASN A 170 13.30 -11.56 -2.09
C ASN A 170 13.04 -11.20 -3.56
N PRO A 171 12.70 -12.21 -4.43
CA PRO A 171 12.26 -11.94 -5.79
C PRO A 171 11.01 -11.03 -5.82
N PRO A 172 10.92 -10.10 -6.79
CA PRO A 172 11.79 -9.90 -7.94
C PRO A 172 12.99 -8.96 -7.66
N LEU A 173 13.20 -8.48 -6.43
CA LEU A 173 14.18 -7.43 -6.13
C LEU A 173 15.63 -7.95 -6.13
N GLY A 174 15.99 -8.86 -5.23
CA GLY A 174 17.32 -9.51 -5.19
C GLY A 174 18.50 -8.57 -4.86
N TYR A 175 18.24 -7.37 -4.33
CA TYR A 175 19.26 -6.30 -4.24
C TYR A 175 20.41 -6.61 -3.30
N THR A 176 20.15 -7.27 -2.16
CA THR A 176 21.21 -7.57 -1.17
C THR A 176 22.23 -8.56 -1.73
N SER A 177 21.76 -9.61 -2.42
CA SER A 177 22.61 -10.60 -3.10
C SER A 177 23.38 -9.97 -4.25
N GLU A 178 22.79 -9.08 -5.03
CA GLU A 178 23.47 -8.36 -6.12
C GLU A 178 24.61 -7.46 -5.60
N MET A 179 24.44 -6.83 -4.45
CA MET A 179 25.48 -6.06 -3.79
C MET A 179 26.56 -6.91 -3.12
N GLY A 180 26.36 -8.24 -3.04
CA GLY A 180 27.28 -9.16 -2.40
C GLY A 180 27.35 -8.98 -0.89
N MET A 181 26.28 -8.48 -0.27
CA MET A 181 26.20 -8.25 1.18
C MET A 181 25.65 -9.51 1.89
N ASP A 182 26.21 -9.81 3.06
CA ASP A 182 25.67 -10.82 3.95
C ASP A 182 24.79 -10.15 5.01
N ALA A 183 23.48 -10.23 4.81
CA ALA A 183 22.50 -9.61 5.71
C ALA A 183 22.65 -10.11 7.16
N ASP A 184 22.98 -11.39 7.38
CA ASP A 184 23.12 -11.96 8.71
C ASP A 184 24.34 -11.42 9.50
N ALA A 185 25.33 -10.91 8.78
CA ALA A 185 26.51 -10.30 9.37
C ALA A 185 26.32 -8.82 9.75
N ILE A 186 25.27 -8.17 9.25
CA ILE A 186 25.02 -6.74 9.46
C ILE A 186 24.09 -6.56 10.66
N HIS A 187 24.47 -5.65 11.55
CA HIS A 187 23.72 -5.36 12.77
C HIS A 187 23.32 -3.87 12.83
N GLY A 188 22.28 -3.58 13.58
CA GLY A 188 21.70 -2.26 13.82
C GLY A 188 20.21 -2.26 13.54
N GLU A 189 19.59 -1.12 13.81
CA GLU A 189 18.16 -0.88 13.64
C GLU A 189 17.93 0.12 12.51
N ALA A 190 16.76 0.03 11.86
CA ALA A 190 16.34 0.92 10.79
C ALA A 190 14.94 1.46 11.07
N GLU A 191 14.79 2.79 11.06
CA GLU A 191 13.50 3.47 10.98
C GLU A 191 13.35 4.03 9.56
N THR A 192 12.36 3.56 8.80
CA THR A 192 12.30 3.79 7.38
C THR A 192 10.95 4.36 6.96
N SER A 193 10.99 5.47 6.21
CA SER A 193 9.87 5.99 5.42
C SER A 193 10.02 5.52 3.99
N LEU A 194 9.04 4.75 3.51
CA LEU A 194 8.98 4.19 2.16
C LEU A 194 7.88 4.85 1.37
N GLY A 195 8.19 5.40 0.20
CA GLY A 195 7.23 5.88 -0.79
C GLY A 195 7.35 5.09 -2.09
N LEU A 196 6.22 4.56 -2.60
CA LEU A 196 6.13 3.90 -3.89
C LEU A 196 4.99 4.49 -4.70
N LYS A 197 5.21 4.73 -6.00
CA LYS A 197 4.16 5.20 -6.90
C LYS A 197 4.29 4.52 -8.26
N PHE A 198 3.18 3.92 -8.72
CA PHE A 198 3.17 3.15 -9.96
C PHE A 198 1.76 3.04 -10.55
N GLU A 199 1.69 2.64 -11.82
CA GLU A 199 0.46 2.27 -12.50
C GLU A 199 0.04 0.84 -12.13
N LEU A 200 -1.26 0.64 -11.83
CA LEU A 200 -1.82 -0.67 -11.53
C LEU A 200 -2.04 -1.46 -12.82
N LYS A 201 -1.07 -2.30 -13.17
CA LYS A 201 -1.12 -3.18 -14.35
C LYS A 201 -0.45 -4.53 -14.08
N ASN A 202 -0.84 -5.56 -14.82
CA ASN A 202 -0.36 -6.93 -14.61
C ASN A 202 1.11 -7.16 -14.98
N ASP A 203 1.65 -6.35 -15.89
CA ASP A 203 3.00 -6.42 -16.45
C ASP A 203 3.87 -5.24 -16.00
N LEU A 204 3.71 -4.82 -14.74
CA LEU A 204 4.50 -3.75 -14.15
C LEU A 204 5.97 -4.16 -14.06
N GLU A 205 6.83 -3.39 -14.73
CA GLU A 205 8.28 -3.56 -14.65
C GLU A 205 8.85 -2.75 -13.46
N PRO A 206 9.92 -3.24 -12.79
CA PRO A 206 10.51 -2.54 -11.63
C PRO A 206 10.89 -1.08 -11.91
N GLU A 207 11.34 -0.78 -13.12
CA GLU A 207 11.76 0.57 -13.56
C GLU A 207 10.60 1.57 -13.66
N GLU A 208 9.36 1.07 -13.74
CA GLU A 208 8.15 1.89 -13.79
C GLU A 208 7.66 2.30 -12.39
N VAL A 209 8.20 1.67 -11.35
CA VAL A 209 7.92 2.01 -9.96
C VAL A 209 8.79 3.18 -9.54
N ARG A 210 8.17 4.30 -9.17
CA ARG A 210 8.90 5.39 -8.50
C ARG A 210 9.11 5.03 -7.05
N VAL A 211 10.37 5.00 -6.64
CA VAL A 211 10.81 4.64 -5.30
C VAL A 211 11.38 5.87 -4.61
N ASN A 212 11.01 6.06 -3.35
CA ASN A 212 11.63 7.04 -2.46
C ASN A 212 11.74 6.41 -1.07
N VAL A 213 12.96 6.20 -0.59
CA VAL A 213 13.24 5.64 0.72
C VAL A 213 14.09 6.63 1.51
N LYS A 214 13.72 6.85 2.76
CA LYS A 214 14.55 7.54 3.73
C LYS A 214 14.62 6.68 4.97
N SER A 215 15.82 6.38 5.44
CA SER A 215 16.00 5.58 6.64
C SER A 215 17.04 6.20 7.57
N VAL A 216 16.73 6.16 8.85
CA VAL A 216 17.71 6.41 9.92
C VAL A 216 18.17 5.05 10.44
N LEU A 217 19.45 4.78 10.28
CA LEU A 217 20.10 3.55 10.74
C LEU A 217 20.82 3.85 12.03
N THR A 218 20.59 3.05 13.08
CA THR A 218 21.21 3.22 14.40
C THR A 218 21.97 1.97 14.84
N ASP A 219 22.99 2.16 15.66
CA ASP A 219 23.84 1.09 16.18
C ASP A 219 24.45 0.20 15.07
N VAL A 220 24.86 0.83 13.97
CA VAL A 220 25.28 0.16 12.73
C VAL A 220 26.61 -0.55 12.90
N SER A 221 26.68 -1.81 12.49
CA SER A 221 27.90 -2.59 12.37
C SER A 221 27.89 -3.42 11.08
N ILE A 222 28.80 -3.11 10.17
CA ILE A 222 28.94 -3.77 8.85
C ILE A 222 30.35 -4.34 8.76
N PRO A 223 30.56 -5.65 8.98
CA PRO A 223 31.87 -6.26 8.95
C PRO A 223 32.38 -6.38 7.50
N GLY A 224 33.69 -6.15 7.35
CA GLY A 224 34.41 -6.45 6.12
C GLY A 224 34.07 -5.64 4.89
N ILE A 225 33.17 -4.65 4.96
CA ILE A 225 32.59 -3.96 3.79
C ILE A 225 33.63 -3.15 3.00
N VAL A 226 34.64 -2.58 3.65
CA VAL A 226 35.67 -1.80 2.98
C VAL A 226 37.02 -2.55 3.04
N LYS A 227 37.31 -3.33 1.99
CA LYS A 227 38.58 -4.10 1.87
C LYS A 227 38.86 -4.98 3.11
N GLY A 228 37.81 -5.63 3.62
CA GLY A 228 37.91 -6.51 4.81
C GLY A 228 37.90 -5.78 6.15
N LYS A 229 37.65 -4.49 6.19
CA LYS A 229 37.56 -3.65 7.40
C LYS A 229 36.10 -3.42 7.79
N ASP A 230 35.89 -3.32 9.10
CA ASP A 230 34.55 -3.11 9.68
C ASP A 230 34.18 -1.63 9.72
N VAL A 231 32.94 -1.34 9.33
CA VAL A 231 32.34 -0.01 9.54
C VAL A 231 31.39 -0.08 10.73
N ARG A 232 31.51 0.87 11.66
CA ARG A 232 30.59 1.08 12.79
C ARG A 232 30.14 2.52 12.87
N ALA A 233 28.86 2.74 13.19
CA ALA A 233 28.33 4.08 13.39
C ALA A 233 27.19 4.07 14.41
N GLU A 234 27.07 5.15 15.19
CA GLU A 234 25.89 5.34 16.05
C GLU A 234 24.66 5.65 15.23
N THR A 235 24.79 6.49 14.19
CA THR A 235 23.69 6.87 13.30
C THR A 235 24.20 7.12 11.91
N LEU A 236 23.51 6.54 10.91
CA LEU A 236 23.68 6.85 9.47
C LEU A 236 22.32 7.21 8.86
N ASN A 237 22.34 8.12 7.90
CA ASN A 237 21.17 8.46 7.11
C ASN A 237 21.29 7.81 5.74
N LEU A 238 20.28 7.04 5.35
CA LEU A 238 20.14 6.41 4.05
C LEU A 238 19.04 7.09 3.26
N VAL A 239 19.31 7.42 2.01
CA VAL A 239 18.30 7.87 1.01
C VAL A 239 18.45 6.99 -0.21
N VAL A 240 17.34 6.49 -0.75
CA VAL A 240 17.30 5.71 -2.00
C VAL A 240 16.20 6.27 -2.89
N ASP A 241 16.49 6.43 -4.18
CA ASP A 241 15.50 6.69 -5.22
C ASP A 241 15.82 5.84 -6.47
N ASN A 242 15.08 6.05 -7.56
CA ASN A 242 15.32 5.32 -8.82
C ASN A 242 16.70 5.60 -9.45
N ASN A 243 17.40 6.65 -9.05
CA ASN A 243 18.69 7.03 -9.65
C ASN A 243 19.86 6.46 -8.84
N GLY A 244 19.68 6.22 -7.55
CA GLY A 244 20.77 5.77 -6.72
C GLY A 244 20.48 5.70 -5.23
N MET A 245 21.54 5.50 -4.48
CA MET A 245 21.54 5.40 -3.02
C MET A 245 22.63 6.32 -2.46
N SER A 246 22.36 6.95 -1.32
CA SER A 246 23.34 7.70 -0.53
C SER A 246 23.24 7.33 0.95
N VAL A 247 24.38 7.02 1.56
CA VAL A 247 24.52 6.77 3.01
C VAL A 247 25.49 7.79 3.58
N ILE A 248 25.06 8.57 4.56
CA ILE A 248 25.84 9.67 5.13
C ILE A 248 25.80 9.64 6.66
N GLY A 249 26.95 9.85 7.29
CA GLY A 249 27.05 10.04 8.74
C GLY A 249 28.47 9.89 9.28
N ASP A 250 28.61 10.10 10.58
CA ASP A 250 29.90 9.88 11.26
C ASP A 250 30.04 8.41 11.63
N ALA A 251 31.20 7.82 11.29
CA ALA A 251 31.44 6.40 11.41
C ALA A 251 32.88 6.14 11.91
N GLN A 252 33.17 4.88 12.13
CA GLN A 252 34.52 4.37 12.41
C GLN A 252 34.86 3.24 11.44
N LEU A 253 36.04 3.28 10.85
CA LEU A 253 36.63 2.20 10.07
C LEU A 253 37.73 1.53 10.87
N ASP A 254 37.55 0.32 11.36
CA ASP A 254 38.44 -0.36 12.30
C ASP A 254 38.81 0.52 13.52
N GLY A 255 37.86 1.28 14.06
CA GLY A 255 38.07 2.19 15.19
C GLY A 255 38.65 3.56 14.82
N ILE A 256 38.96 3.83 13.57
CA ILE A 256 39.41 5.14 13.09
C ILE A 256 38.20 5.99 12.74
N PRO A 257 37.96 7.14 13.41
CA PRO A 257 36.81 7.99 13.13
C PRO A 257 36.92 8.63 11.74
N LEU A 258 35.82 8.70 11.03
CA LEU A 258 35.69 9.33 9.72
C LEU A 258 34.26 9.86 9.50
N HIS A 259 34.10 10.76 8.54
CA HIS A 259 32.81 11.10 7.97
C HIS A 259 32.60 10.22 6.76
N LEU A 260 31.56 9.34 6.81
CA LEU A 260 31.20 8.44 5.73
C LEU A 260 30.26 9.17 4.75
N VAL A 261 30.60 9.12 3.47
CA VAL A 261 29.70 9.39 2.34
C VAL A 261 29.85 8.24 1.37
N TRP A 262 28.78 7.47 1.20
CA TRP A 262 28.74 6.37 0.25
C TRP A 262 27.58 6.58 -0.71
N ASP A 263 27.92 6.82 -1.97
CA ASP A 263 26.95 7.05 -3.06
C ASP A 263 27.06 5.92 -4.09
N GLU A 264 25.90 5.34 -4.46
CA GLU A 264 25.77 4.40 -5.57
C GLU A 264 24.82 4.99 -6.61
N ASN A 265 25.22 4.92 -7.88
CA ASN A 265 24.43 5.36 -9.03
C ASN A 265 23.91 4.13 -9.77
N PHE A 266 22.59 3.92 -9.77
CA PHE A 266 21.94 2.77 -10.41
C PHE A 266 21.83 2.91 -11.93
N LEU A 267 22.03 4.12 -12.48
CA LEU A 267 21.95 4.39 -13.93
C LEU A 267 23.29 4.17 -14.65
N SER A 268 24.40 4.07 -13.94
CA SER A 268 25.72 3.82 -14.51
C SER A 268 25.97 2.30 -14.56
N LYS A 269 25.87 1.73 -15.76
CA LYS A 269 26.38 0.39 -16.06
C LYS A 269 27.86 0.44 -16.39
#